data_7eded1c943234d2b5fe310c0f5a0f025
#
_entry.id   7eded1c943234d2b5fe310c0f5a0f025
#
_cell.length_a   1.000
_cell.length_b   1.000
_cell.length_c   1.000
_cell.angle_alpha   90.00
_cell.angle_beta   90.00
_cell.angle_gamma   90.00
#
_symmetry.space_group_name_H-M   'P 1'
#
loop_
_entity.id
_entity.type
_entity.pdbx_description
1 polymer ?
#
loop_
_entity_poly.entity_id
_entity_poly.type
_entity_poly.pdbx_seq_one_letter_code
_entity_poly.pdbx_strand_id
1 'polypeptide(L)'
;PTAISAQHVRASAAIPFLFPAVRIDDSYYVDGGLRMNTPLSPALRLGCDRLLAVALKHRPAPGESVPTFPEDAITQPAFLIGKVLDALILDQLEVELHRLDVVNSLLRQGVAIYGDGFVESVSGAVRERRGAGYRIVETAVVRPSEDIGRIAAQCYRKHGAGSLGALPSLLTRFALRGVPEGEADLLSYVFFDRRFTADLVAVGVGSDVLAGSRCYVAPPHGRSAASPVPSPRARG
;
A
#
# COMPACT_ATOMS: atom_id res chain seq x y z
N PRO A 1 24.28 17.44 -7.75
CA PRO A 1 24.08 16.29 -6.86
C PRO A 1 24.06 16.78 -5.42
N THR A 2 22.96 16.57 -4.70
CA THR A 2 22.82 16.96 -3.30
C THR A 2 23.27 15.79 -2.41
N ALA A 3 24.15 16.07 -1.43
CA ALA A 3 24.54 15.05 -0.47
C ALA A 3 23.36 14.75 0.49
N ILE A 4 23.00 13.49 0.63
CA ILE A 4 21.94 13.07 1.55
C ILE A 4 22.48 13.14 2.99
N SER A 5 21.76 13.84 3.85
CA SER A 5 22.07 14.02 5.26
C SER A 5 20.97 13.45 6.16
N ALA A 6 21.23 13.39 7.47
CA ALA A 6 20.22 12.98 8.46
C ALA A 6 18.96 13.86 8.43
N GLN A 7 19.07 15.12 8.03
CA GLN A 7 17.91 16.01 7.87
C GLN A 7 17.00 15.55 6.74
N HIS A 8 17.53 15.06 5.62
CA HIS A 8 16.75 14.51 4.52
C HIS A 8 15.99 13.23 4.97
N VAL A 9 16.63 12.37 5.76
CA VAL A 9 15.97 11.18 6.32
C VAL A 9 14.85 11.58 7.27
N ARG A 10 15.08 12.55 8.15
CA ARG A 10 14.03 13.08 9.04
C ARG A 10 12.89 13.72 8.28
N ALA A 11 13.17 14.46 7.21
CA ALA A 11 12.17 15.07 6.35
C ALA A 11 11.30 14.02 5.65
N SER A 12 11.92 12.93 5.19
CA SER A 12 11.21 11.80 4.56
C SER A 12 10.30 11.03 5.52
N ALA A 13 10.50 11.17 6.84
CA ALA A 13 9.66 10.54 7.86
C ALA A 13 8.78 11.57 8.60
N ALA A 14 8.75 12.83 8.15
CA ALA A 14 7.98 13.89 8.79
C ALA A 14 6.52 13.89 8.29
N ILE A 15 5.74 12.87 8.68
CA ILE A 15 4.31 12.75 8.34
C ILE A 15 3.58 13.97 8.93
N PRO A 16 2.90 14.78 8.10
CA PRO A 16 2.11 15.92 8.55
C PRO A 16 1.11 15.52 9.64
N PHE A 17 0.81 16.44 10.53
CA PHE A 17 0.02 16.27 11.76
C PHE A 17 0.68 15.44 12.87
N LEU A 18 1.56 14.49 12.53
CA LEU A 18 2.25 13.65 13.52
C LEU A 18 3.63 14.20 13.87
N PHE A 19 4.34 14.74 12.88
CA PHE A 19 5.71 15.25 13.07
C PHE A 19 5.86 16.65 12.47
N PRO A 20 6.75 17.49 13.06
CA PRO A 20 7.01 18.82 12.51
C PRO A 20 7.77 18.73 11.18
N ALA A 21 7.47 19.67 10.28
CA ALA A 21 8.23 19.84 9.06
C ALA A 21 9.72 20.09 9.35
N VAL A 22 10.60 19.54 8.53
CA VAL A 22 12.05 19.67 8.67
C VAL A 22 12.57 20.74 7.73
N ARG A 23 13.29 21.74 8.28
CA ARG A 23 13.96 22.75 7.47
C ARG A 23 15.27 22.20 6.93
N ILE A 24 15.45 22.29 5.61
CA ILE A 24 16.70 21.99 4.91
C ILE A 24 16.99 23.20 4.04
N ASP A 25 18.10 23.83 4.28
CA ASP A 25 18.48 25.14 3.70
C ASP A 25 17.34 26.16 3.92
N ASP A 26 16.82 26.77 2.88
CA ASP A 26 15.76 27.77 2.96
C ASP A 26 14.33 27.24 2.74
N SER A 27 14.17 25.91 2.71
CA SER A 27 12.88 25.27 2.44
C SER A 27 12.44 24.32 3.54
N TYR A 28 11.12 24.17 3.72
CA TYR A 28 10.54 23.21 4.64
C TYR A 28 10.08 21.96 3.87
N TYR A 29 10.37 20.81 4.41
CA TYR A 29 10.06 19.51 3.85
C TYR A 29 9.22 18.69 4.82
N VAL A 30 8.32 17.92 4.26
CA VAL A 30 7.48 16.93 4.95
C VAL A 30 7.57 15.59 4.22
N ASP A 31 7.00 14.54 4.79
CA ASP A 31 6.99 13.21 4.21
C ASP A 31 6.40 13.24 2.79
N GLY A 32 7.15 12.71 1.85
CA GLY A 32 6.74 12.57 0.46
C GLY A 32 5.67 11.49 0.23
N GLY A 33 5.46 10.61 1.19
CA GLY A 33 4.47 9.53 1.14
C GLY A 33 3.03 10.01 0.91
N LEU A 34 2.70 11.24 1.33
CA LEU A 34 1.42 11.86 1.02
C LEU A 34 1.14 12.03 -0.47
N ARG A 35 2.18 12.12 -1.28
CA ARG A 35 2.05 12.28 -2.74
C ARG A 35 2.46 11.02 -3.50
N MET A 36 3.36 10.22 -2.93
CA MET A 36 4.01 9.15 -3.64
C MET A 36 4.62 8.13 -2.66
N ASN A 37 3.77 7.38 -1.97
CA ASN A 37 4.24 6.39 -1.00
C ASN A 37 4.81 5.14 -1.68
N THR A 38 4.12 4.61 -2.69
CA THR A 38 4.61 3.47 -3.47
C THR A 38 4.63 3.86 -4.95
N PRO A 39 5.71 4.51 -5.43
CA PRO A 39 5.74 5.13 -6.74
C PRO A 39 5.92 4.11 -7.86
N LEU A 40 4.84 3.64 -8.49
CA LEU A 40 4.91 2.78 -9.67
C LEU A 40 5.36 3.56 -10.91
N SER A 41 4.91 4.81 -11.03
CA SER A 41 5.18 5.66 -12.20
C SER A 41 6.68 5.86 -12.50
N PRO A 42 7.58 6.13 -11.54
CA PRO A 42 9.02 6.17 -11.79
C PRO A 42 9.58 4.84 -12.31
N ALA A 43 9.19 3.70 -11.73
CA ALA A 43 9.65 2.39 -12.18
C ALA A 43 9.23 2.11 -13.64
N LEU A 44 7.98 2.44 -13.98
CA LEU A 44 7.46 2.32 -15.34
C LEU A 44 8.20 3.22 -16.33
N ARG A 45 8.58 4.45 -15.92
CA ARG A 45 9.37 5.38 -16.75
C ARG A 45 10.80 4.90 -16.98
N LEU A 46 11.37 4.16 -16.02
CA LEU A 46 12.68 3.52 -16.19
C LEU A 46 12.63 2.32 -17.11
N GLY A 47 11.44 1.89 -17.53
CA GLY A 47 11.28 0.89 -18.57
C GLY A 47 11.28 -0.55 -18.05
N CYS A 48 10.81 -0.81 -16.85
CA CYS A 48 10.68 -2.16 -16.34
C CYS A 48 9.59 -2.96 -17.08
N ASP A 49 9.84 -4.25 -17.30
CA ASP A 49 8.87 -5.21 -17.84
C ASP A 49 8.17 -6.01 -16.72
N ARG A 50 8.79 -6.05 -15.54
CA ARG A 50 8.28 -6.71 -14.35
C ARG A 50 8.35 -5.78 -13.16
N LEU A 51 7.29 -5.78 -12.37
CA LEU A 51 7.15 -4.92 -11.21
C LEU A 51 6.79 -5.76 -9.98
N LEU A 52 7.59 -5.66 -8.93
CA LEU A 52 7.25 -6.17 -7.61
C LEU A 52 6.90 -4.98 -6.71
N ALA A 53 5.63 -4.90 -6.31
CA ALA A 53 5.16 -3.89 -5.35
C ALA A 53 5.02 -4.52 -3.96
N VAL A 54 5.58 -3.87 -2.95
CA VAL A 54 5.39 -4.23 -1.54
C VAL A 54 4.42 -3.23 -0.93
N ALA A 55 3.22 -3.69 -0.61
CA ALA A 55 2.15 -2.89 -0.03
C ALA A 55 2.13 -3.04 1.49
N LEU A 56 1.74 -1.99 2.19
CA LEU A 56 1.52 -2.01 3.63
C LEU A 56 0.05 -2.28 4.00
N LYS A 57 -0.86 -2.10 3.05
CA LYS A 57 -2.28 -2.31 3.27
C LYS A 57 -2.65 -3.79 3.15
N HIS A 58 -3.22 -4.34 4.21
CA HIS A 58 -3.87 -5.64 4.17
C HIS A 58 -5.10 -5.59 3.25
N ARG A 59 -5.34 -6.67 2.51
CA ARG A 59 -6.54 -6.84 1.70
C ARG A 59 -7.29 -8.08 2.19
N PRO A 60 -8.51 -7.93 2.68
CA PRO A 60 -9.32 -9.07 3.13
C PRO A 60 -9.46 -10.12 2.04
N ALA A 61 -9.41 -11.38 2.42
CA ALA A 61 -9.65 -12.48 1.50
C ALA A 61 -11.12 -12.50 1.03
N PRO A 62 -11.41 -13.04 -0.16
CA PRO A 62 -12.81 -13.22 -0.59
C PRO A 62 -13.61 -14.02 0.45
N GLY A 63 -14.67 -13.41 0.99
CA GLY A 63 -15.50 -14.00 2.04
C GLY A 63 -15.13 -13.59 3.47
N GLU A 64 -14.05 -12.86 3.67
CA GLU A 64 -13.73 -12.22 4.94
C GLU A 64 -14.66 -11.02 5.15
N SER A 65 -15.23 -10.90 6.35
CA SER A 65 -16.14 -9.80 6.66
C SER A 65 -15.39 -8.48 6.67
N VAL A 66 -15.90 -7.50 5.93
CA VAL A 66 -15.41 -6.12 6.02
C VAL A 66 -15.76 -5.60 7.42
N PRO A 67 -14.80 -4.99 8.14
CA PRO A 67 -15.07 -4.43 9.46
C PRO A 67 -16.22 -3.41 9.40
N THR A 68 -17.22 -3.57 10.24
CA THR A 68 -18.27 -2.58 10.46
C THR A 68 -17.86 -1.68 11.60
N PHE A 69 -17.92 -0.37 11.38
CA PHE A 69 -17.54 0.59 12.40
C PHE A 69 -18.75 0.97 13.28
N PRO A 70 -18.59 0.99 14.61
CA PRO A 70 -19.59 1.57 15.50
C PRO A 70 -19.79 3.06 15.16
N GLU A 71 -21.03 3.55 15.27
CA GLU A 71 -21.34 4.95 14.93
C GLU A 71 -20.54 5.95 15.76
N ASP A 72 -20.24 5.62 17.01
CA ASP A 72 -19.44 6.44 17.92
C ASP A 72 -17.96 6.52 17.51
N ALA A 73 -17.42 5.52 16.82
CA ALA A 73 -16.05 5.57 16.31
C ALA A 73 -15.87 6.67 15.25
N ILE A 74 -16.85 6.87 14.38
CA ILE A 74 -16.80 7.86 13.30
C ILE A 74 -16.69 9.29 13.84
N THR A 75 -17.10 9.53 15.07
CA THR A 75 -16.99 10.85 15.74
C THR A 75 -15.66 11.06 16.43
N GLN A 76 -14.81 10.05 16.53
CA GLN A 76 -13.52 10.15 17.24
C GLN A 76 -12.42 10.74 16.35
N PRO A 77 -11.77 11.85 16.76
CA PRO A 77 -10.72 12.48 15.96
C PRO A 77 -9.55 11.54 15.62
N ALA A 78 -9.14 10.69 16.55
CA ALA A 78 -8.05 9.75 16.34
C ALA A 78 -8.37 8.73 15.24
N PHE A 79 -9.60 8.21 15.22
CA PHE A 79 -10.08 7.31 14.18
C PHE A 79 -10.10 8.00 12.81
N LEU A 80 -10.66 9.21 12.73
CA LEU A 80 -10.74 9.99 11.49
C LEU A 80 -9.35 10.32 10.94
N ILE A 81 -8.42 10.75 11.80
CA ILE A 81 -7.03 11.03 11.39
C ILE A 81 -6.38 9.76 10.84
N GLY A 82 -6.56 8.61 11.49
CA GLY A 82 -6.06 7.31 11.00
C GLY A 82 -6.60 7.00 9.61
N LYS A 83 -7.91 7.09 9.39
CA LYS A 83 -8.55 6.84 8.08
C LYS A 83 -8.11 7.83 7.01
N VAL A 84 -7.93 9.10 7.35
CA VAL A 84 -7.39 10.11 6.41
C VAL A 84 -5.94 9.79 6.02
N LEU A 85 -5.10 9.41 6.98
CA LEU A 85 -3.72 9.01 6.68
C LEU A 85 -3.67 7.75 5.82
N ASP A 86 -4.49 6.76 6.11
CA ASP A 86 -4.61 5.55 5.29
C ASP A 86 -5.01 5.88 3.86
N ALA A 87 -6.04 6.69 3.68
CA ALA A 87 -6.51 7.10 2.36
C ALA A 87 -5.43 7.88 1.59
N LEU A 88 -4.70 8.76 2.26
CA LEU A 88 -3.66 9.57 1.63
C LEU A 88 -2.37 8.78 1.33
N ILE A 89 -2.00 7.84 2.19
CA ILE A 89 -0.71 7.15 2.11
C ILE A 89 -0.87 5.77 1.45
N LEU A 90 -1.84 4.95 1.89
CA LEU A 90 -1.93 3.55 1.50
C LEU A 90 -2.81 3.30 0.26
N ASP A 91 -3.86 4.07 0.05
CA ASP A 91 -4.82 3.82 -1.02
C ASP A 91 -4.31 4.20 -2.42
N GLN A 92 -3.31 5.05 -2.52
CA GLN A 92 -2.75 5.48 -3.80
C GLN A 92 -2.19 4.32 -4.62
N LEU A 93 -1.58 3.33 -3.98
CA LEU A 93 -1.06 2.14 -4.66
C LEU A 93 -2.16 1.37 -5.39
N GLU A 94 -3.35 1.22 -4.78
CA GLU A 94 -4.48 0.51 -5.41
C GLU A 94 -4.93 1.19 -6.70
N VAL A 95 -5.00 2.51 -6.67
CA VAL A 95 -5.37 3.32 -7.84
C VAL A 95 -4.33 3.19 -8.96
N GLU A 96 -3.04 3.23 -8.62
CA GLU A 96 -1.96 3.08 -9.60
C GLU A 96 -1.92 1.66 -10.19
N LEU A 97 -2.10 0.62 -9.37
CA LEU A 97 -2.18 -0.77 -9.83
C LEU A 97 -3.39 -0.99 -10.75
N HIS A 98 -4.55 -0.46 -10.38
CA HIS A 98 -5.74 -0.55 -11.21
C HIS A 98 -5.54 0.14 -12.58
N ARG A 99 -4.94 1.34 -12.59
CA ARG A 99 -4.61 2.03 -13.84
C ARG A 99 -3.63 1.23 -14.71
N LEU A 100 -2.62 0.62 -14.09
CA LEU A 100 -1.66 -0.22 -14.80
C LEU A 100 -2.35 -1.44 -15.42
N ASP A 101 -3.26 -2.08 -14.69
CA ASP A 101 -4.02 -3.24 -15.17
C ASP A 101 -4.94 -2.88 -16.35
N VAL A 102 -5.63 -1.74 -16.27
CA VAL A 102 -6.44 -1.23 -17.40
C VAL A 102 -5.56 -0.99 -18.63
N VAL A 103 -4.39 -0.34 -18.47
CA VAL A 103 -3.47 -0.11 -19.59
C VAL A 103 -2.95 -1.43 -20.15
N ASN A 104 -2.53 -2.37 -19.32
CA ASN A 104 -2.10 -3.69 -19.74
C ASN A 104 -3.20 -4.42 -20.54
N SER A 105 -4.44 -4.34 -20.08
CA SER A 105 -5.58 -4.97 -20.74
C SER A 105 -5.85 -4.35 -22.10
N LEU A 106 -5.81 -3.02 -22.21
CA LEU A 106 -5.95 -2.32 -23.49
C LEU A 106 -4.82 -2.67 -24.47
N LEU A 107 -3.57 -2.75 -23.99
CA LEU A 107 -2.44 -3.12 -24.84
C LEU A 107 -2.55 -4.56 -25.33
N ARG A 108 -2.91 -5.52 -24.44
CA ARG A 108 -3.10 -6.93 -24.86
C ARG A 108 -4.22 -7.06 -25.87
N GLN A 109 -5.35 -6.38 -25.66
CA GLN A 109 -6.46 -6.39 -26.60
C GLN A 109 -6.09 -5.75 -27.93
N GLY A 110 -5.33 -4.64 -27.90
CA GLY A 110 -4.81 -4.00 -29.12
C GLY A 110 -3.87 -4.90 -29.91
N VAL A 111 -2.98 -5.62 -29.25
CA VAL A 111 -2.11 -6.61 -29.91
C VAL A 111 -2.95 -7.75 -30.52
N ALA A 112 -3.96 -8.23 -29.82
CA ALA A 112 -4.83 -9.29 -30.33
C ALA A 112 -5.62 -8.88 -31.59
N ILE A 113 -6.01 -7.61 -31.71
CA ILE A 113 -6.79 -7.11 -32.86
C ILE A 113 -5.90 -6.61 -34.00
N TYR A 114 -4.82 -5.87 -33.68
CA TYR A 114 -4.02 -5.14 -34.66
C TYR A 114 -2.60 -5.72 -34.87
N GLY A 115 -2.26 -6.77 -34.13
CA GLY A 115 -0.94 -7.42 -34.22
C GLY A 115 0.14 -6.77 -33.36
N ASP A 116 1.35 -7.36 -33.38
CA ASP A 116 2.46 -7.00 -32.48
C ASP A 116 2.98 -5.56 -32.63
N GLY A 117 2.80 -4.93 -33.79
CA GLY A 117 3.18 -3.53 -34.04
C GLY A 117 2.33 -2.51 -33.29
N PHE A 118 1.20 -2.90 -32.70
CA PHE A 118 0.28 -1.98 -32.04
C PHE A 118 0.93 -1.22 -30.88
N VAL A 119 1.65 -1.93 -30.01
CA VAL A 119 2.29 -1.32 -28.84
C VAL A 119 3.30 -0.25 -29.23
N GLU A 120 4.12 -0.53 -30.26
CA GLU A 120 5.11 0.46 -30.74
C GLU A 120 4.46 1.66 -31.39
N SER A 121 3.39 1.46 -32.15
CA SER A 121 2.62 2.56 -32.77
C SER A 121 2.02 3.51 -31.72
N VAL A 122 1.42 2.96 -30.66
CA VAL A 122 0.87 3.77 -29.55
C VAL A 122 1.99 4.40 -28.72
N SER A 123 3.12 3.70 -28.54
CA SER A 123 4.28 4.20 -27.79
C SER A 123 4.92 5.42 -28.42
N GLY A 124 4.99 5.48 -29.76
CA GLY A 124 5.52 6.64 -30.48
C GLY A 124 4.80 7.94 -30.11
N ALA A 125 3.47 7.91 -30.02
CA ALA A 125 2.65 9.06 -29.70
C ALA A 125 2.83 9.62 -28.26
N VAL A 126 3.29 8.79 -27.30
CA VAL A 126 3.39 9.17 -25.89
C VAL A 126 4.82 9.29 -25.38
N ARG A 127 5.80 8.75 -26.11
CA ARG A 127 7.21 8.72 -25.68
C ARG A 127 7.77 10.11 -25.39
N GLU A 128 7.43 11.09 -26.23
CA GLU A 128 7.86 12.49 -26.04
C GLU A 128 7.32 13.11 -24.74
N ARG A 129 6.07 12.78 -24.37
CA ARG A 129 5.41 13.35 -23.19
C ARG A 129 5.75 12.63 -21.90
N ARG A 130 6.01 11.32 -21.95
CA ARG A 130 6.20 10.49 -20.75
C ARG A 130 7.65 10.08 -20.52
N GLY A 131 8.55 10.29 -21.48
CA GLY A 131 9.94 9.84 -21.43
C GLY A 131 10.12 8.34 -21.70
N ALA A 132 9.04 7.56 -21.73
CA ALA A 132 9.03 6.14 -22.06
C ALA A 132 7.77 5.76 -22.84
N GLY A 133 7.87 4.79 -23.75
CA GLY A 133 6.75 4.20 -24.45
C GLY A 133 5.89 3.31 -23.53
N TYR A 134 4.72 2.96 -24.01
CA TYR A 134 3.91 1.93 -23.35
C TYR A 134 4.52 0.55 -23.51
N ARG A 135 4.28 -0.30 -22.54
CA ARG A 135 4.62 -1.72 -22.55
C ARG A 135 3.66 -2.48 -21.63
N ILE A 136 3.53 -3.77 -21.88
CA ILE A 136 2.81 -4.66 -20.97
C ILE A 136 3.78 -5.00 -19.83
N VAL A 137 3.37 -4.72 -18.59
CA VAL A 137 4.19 -4.91 -17.38
C VAL A 137 3.57 -6.01 -16.53
N GLU A 138 4.32 -7.06 -16.26
CA GLU A 138 3.92 -8.08 -15.30
C GLU A 138 4.05 -7.54 -13.88
N THR A 139 3.01 -7.69 -13.07
CA THR A 139 2.97 -7.12 -11.72
C THR A 139 2.73 -8.21 -10.69
N ALA A 140 3.58 -8.25 -9.67
CA ALA A 140 3.37 -9.01 -8.45
C ALA A 140 3.24 -8.04 -7.28
N VAL A 141 2.29 -8.29 -6.36
CA VAL A 141 2.07 -7.46 -5.18
C VAL A 141 2.18 -8.33 -3.94
N VAL A 142 3.09 -7.96 -3.05
CA VAL A 142 3.23 -8.58 -1.73
C VAL A 142 2.47 -7.72 -0.72
N ARG A 143 1.62 -8.33 0.09
CA ARG A 143 0.80 -7.66 1.09
C ARG A 143 0.94 -8.35 2.44
N PRO A 144 0.80 -7.61 3.56
CA PRO A 144 0.72 -8.24 4.86
C PRO A 144 -0.53 -9.12 4.93
N SER A 145 -0.40 -10.29 5.58
CA SER A 145 -1.51 -11.22 5.79
C SER A 145 -2.50 -10.73 6.85
N GLU A 146 -2.09 -9.76 7.65
CA GLU A 146 -2.90 -9.16 8.71
C GLU A 146 -2.84 -7.63 8.64
N ASP A 147 -3.87 -6.99 9.19
CA ASP A 147 -3.91 -5.53 9.30
C ASP A 147 -2.87 -5.03 10.31
N ILE A 148 -2.05 -4.04 9.89
CA ILE A 148 -0.95 -3.50 10.70
C ILE A 148 -1.47 -2.75 11.92
N GLY A 149 -2.60 -2.04 11.81
CA GLY A 149 -3.26 -1.36 12.92
C GLY A 149 -3.74 -2.36 13.97
N ARG A 150 -4.27 -3.51 13.53
CA ARG A 150 -4.67 -4.60 14.42
C ARG A 150 -3.48 -5.20 15.16
N ILE A 151 -2.35 -5.44 14.49
CA ILE A 151 -1.12 -5.93 15.13
C ILE A 151 -0.63 -4.92 16.17
N ALA A 152 -0.64 -3.61 15.85
CA ALA A 152 -0.26 -2.54 16.78
C ALA A 152 -1.16 -2.55 18.03
N ALA A 153 -2.49 -2.63 17.85
CA ALA A 153 -3.45 -2.68 18.95
C ALA A 153 -3.26 -3.92 19.84
N GLN A 154 -3.02 -5.09 19.26
CA GLN A 154 -2.75 -6.32 19.99
C GLN A 154 -1.46 -6.24 20.80
N CYS A 155 -0.38 -5.74 20.20
CA CYS A 155 0.91 -5.54 20.86
C CYS A 155 0.77 -4.56 22.03
N TYR A 156 0.07 -3.46 21.84
CA TYR A 156 -0.17 -2.49 22.90
C TYR A 156 -1.02 -3.06 24.04
N ARG A 157 -2.07 -3.81 23.77
CA ARG A 157 -2.90 -4.45 24.81
C ARG A 157 -2.10 -5.44 25.63
N LYS A 158 -1.22 -6.21 24.97
CA LYS A 158 -0.41 -7.24 25.63
C LYS A 158 0.72 -6.66 26.49
N HIS A 159 1.30 -5.55 26.08
CA HIS A 159 2.55 -5.04 26.66
C HIS A 159 2.46 -3.60 27.17
N GLY A 160 1.36 -2.89 26.94
CA GLY A 160 1.20 -1.48 27.27
C GLY A 160 2.08 -0.57 26.43
N ALA A 161 2.29 0.65 26.91
CA ALA A 161 3.14 1.66 26.26
C ALA A 161 4.64 1.31 26.29
N GLY A 162 5.03 0.25 26.97
CA GLY A 162 6.42 -0.17 27.08
C GLY A 162 7.31 0.92 27.69
N SER A 163 8.55 1.03 27.18
CA SER A 163 9.53 2.04 27.58
C SER A 163 9.45 3.32 26.73
N LEU A 164 8.31 3.60 26.11
CA LEU A 164 8.09 4.82 25.33
C LEU A 164 8.23 6.05 26.23
N GLY A 165 8.92 7.08 25.75
CA GLY A 165 9.02 8.35 26.45
C GLY A 165 7.63 9.03 26.60
N ALA A 166 7.56 10.14 27.36
CA ALA A 166 6.28 10.80 27.70
C ALA A 166 5.47 11.20 26.46
N LEU A 167 6.07 11.80 25.44
CA LEU A 167 5.40 12.26 24.24
C LEU A 167 4.86 11.10 23.38
N PRO A 168 5.66 10.06 23.03
CA PRO A 168 5.11 8.89 22.35
C PRO A 168 4.00 8.17 23.14
N SER A 169 4.10 8.08 24.46
CA SER A 169 3.05 7.49 25.30
C SER A 169 1.74 8.29 25.23
N LEU A 170 1.83 9.63 25.21
CA LEU A 170 0.66 10.50 25.05
C LEU A 170 -0.01 10.32 23.68
N LEU A 171 0.79 10.30 22.61
CA LEU A 171 0.31 10.07 21.25
C LEU A 171 -0.35 8.68 21.10
N THR A 172 0.25 7.66 21.69
CA THR A 172 -0.31 6.29 21.70
C THR A 172 -1.66 6.25 22.43
N ARG A 173 -1.77 6.89 23.58
CA ARG A 173 -3.04 7.00 24.33
C ARG A 173 -4.10 7.78 23.55
N PHE A 174 -3.71 8.83 22.85
CA PHE A 174 -4.61 9.56 21.97
C PHE A 174 -5.07 8.70 20.79
N ALA A 175 -4.14 8.00 20.13
CA ALA A 175 -4.43 7.13 18.98
C ALA A 175 -5.38 5.97 19.29
N LEU A 176 -5.46 5.56 20.56
CA LEU A 176 -6.37 4.48 21.01
C LEU A 176 -7.69 5.00 21.59
N ARG A 177 -7.83 6.30 21.79
CA ARG A 177 -9.02 6.85 22.46
C ARG A 177 -10.26 6.70 21.58
N GLY A 178 -11.23 5.90 22.02
CA GLY A 178 -12.48 5.67 21.32
C GLY A 178 -12.36 4.91 20.00
N VAL A 179 -11.23 4.26 19.74
CA VAL A 179 -11.00 3.49 18.53
C VAL A 179 -11.47 2.05 18.76
N PRO A 180 -12.27 1.47 17.85
CA PRO A 180 -12.73 0.09 17.94
C PRO A 180 -11.57 -0.90 17.95
N GLU A 181 -11.82 -2.08 18.54
CA GLU A 181 -10.84 -3.17 18.51
C GLU A 181 -10.54 -3.60 17.07
N GLY A 182 -9.26 -3.52 16.69
CA GLY A 182 -8.82 -3.90 15.35
C GLY A 182 -8.69 -2.75 14.34
N GLU A 183 -9.04 -1.52 14.71
CA GLU A 183 -9.02 -0.35 13.81
C GLU A 183 -8.09 0.76 14.31
N ALA A 184 -6.92 0.37 14.80
CA ALA A 184 -5.95 1.31 15.37
C ALA A 184 -4.93 1.79 14.32
N ASP A 185 -5.40 2.26 13.14
CA ASP A 185 -4.54 2.72 12.06
C ASP A 185 -3.57 3.80 12.52
N LEU A 186 -4.08 4.84 13.21
CA LEU A 186 -3.24 5.92 13.74
C LEU A 186 -2.16 5.39 14.70
N LEU A 187 -2.47 4.34 15.47
CA LEU A 187 -1.51 3.74 16.38
C LEU A 187 -0.30 3.17 15.61
N SER A 188 -0.51 2.52 14.47
CA SER A 188 0.56 1.94 13.67
C SER A 188 1.59 2.97 13.21
N TYR A 189 1.19 4.23 13.04
CA TYR A 189 2.08 5.34 12.63
C TYR A 189 2.88 5.94 13.79
N VAL A 190 2.47 5.72 15.05
CA VAL A 190 3.08 6.38 16.22
C VAL A 190 3.64 5.40 17.25
N PHE A 191 3.37 4.11 17.11
CA PHE A 191 3.77 3.08 18.07
C PHE A 191 5.16 2.52 17.75
N PHE A 192 6.20 3.22 18.15
CA PHE A 192 7.60 2.83 17.93
C PHE A 192 8.13 1.91 19.05
N ASP A 193 7.41 0.81 19.31
CA ASP A 193 7.85 -0.21 20.28
C ASP A 193 8.66 -1.31 19.58
N ARG A 194 9.74 -1.77 20.24
CA ARG A 194 10.61 -2.83 19.69
C ARG A 194 9.87 -4.14 19.44
N ARG A 195 8.87 -4.46 20.26
CA ARG A 195 8.10 -5.70 20.14
C ARG A 195 7.16 -5.61 18.93
N PHE A 196 6.49 -4.47 18.76
CA PHE A 196 5.68 -4.22 17.59
C PHE A 196 6.49 -4.30 16.30
N THR A 197 7.66 -3.67 16.25
CA THR A 197 8.53 -3.77 15.07
C THR A 197 9.06 -5.18 14.83
N ALA A 198 9.30 -5.97 15.89
CA ALA A 198 9.66 -7.38 15.76
C ALA A 198 8.50 -8.22 15.21
N ASP A 199 7.26 -7.97 15.64
CA ASP A 199 6.06 -8.62 15.09
C ASP A 199 5.87 -8.27 13.61
N LEU A 200 6.06 -7.00 13.20
CA LEU A 200 6.02 -6.60 11.79
C LEU A 200 7.09 -7.28 10.95
N VAL A 201 8.32 -7.38 11.46
CA VAL A 201 9.41 -8.11 10.79
C VAL A 201 9.04 -9.58 10.65
N ALA A 202 8.45 -10.20 11.68
CA ALA A 202 8.01 -11.60 11.63
C ALA A 202 6.90 -11.82 10.57
N VAL A 203 5.99 -10.86 10.39
CA VAL A 203 4.98 -10.89 9.33
C VAL A 203 5.62 -10.74 7.94
N GLY A 204 6.66 -9.88 7.83
CA GLY A 204 7.33 -9.60 6.54
C GLY A 204 8.37 -10.65 6.13
N VAL A 205 9.07 -11.24 7.10
CA VAL A 205 10.22 -12.15 6.88
C VAL A 205 9.88 -13.60 7.24
N GLY A 206 8.65 -13.89 7.64
CA GLY A 206 8.24 -15.26 7.97
C GLY A 206 8.71 -16.22 6.89
N SER A 207 9.32 -17.33 7.29
CA SER A 207 9.90 -18.40 6.46
C SER A 207 8.96 -18.95 5.37
N ASP A 208 7.73 -18.49 5.37
CA ASP A 208 6.65 -18.89 4.47
C ASP A 208 6.24 -17.82 3.43
N VAL A 209 7.08 -16.79 3.18
CA VAL A 209 6.83 -15.82 2.07
C VAL A 209 6.69 -16.56 0.73
N LEU A 210 7.38 -17.69 0.57
CA LEU A 210 7.25 -18.60 -0.57
C LEU A 210 6.14 -19.65 -0.38
N ALA A 211 5.65 -19.87 0.83
CA ALA A 211 4.65 -20.90 1.17
C ALA A 211 3.23 -20.32 1.47
N GLY A 212 3.02 -19.03 1.39
CA GLY A 212 1.69 -18.43 1.34
C GLY A 212 1.00 -18.15 2.68
N SER A 213 1.67 -18.24 3.82
CA SER A 213 0.96 -18.12 5.11
C SER A 213 1.00 -16.76 5.81
N ARG A 214 1.87 -15.82 5.41
CA ARG A 214 1.92 -14.49 6.04
C ARG A 214 2.00 -13.29 5.08
N CYS A 215 2.33 -13.54 3.80
CA CYS A 215 2.24 -12.53 2.74
C CYS A 215 1.48 -13.13 1.56
N TYR A 216 0.47 -12.45 1.08
CA TYR A 216 -0.29 -12.84 -0.11
C TYR A 216 0.36 -12.21 -1.35
N VAL A 217 0.83 -13.04 -2.27
CA VAL A 217 1.20 -12.60 -3.61
C VAL A 217 -0.06 -12.68 -4.46
N ALA A 218 -0.69 -11.54 -4.73
CA ALA A 218 -1.81 -11.50 -5.63
C ALA A 218 -1.35 -11.96 -7.04
N PRO A 219 -2.03 -12.90 -7.69
CA PRO A 219 -1.75 -13.21 -9.09
C PRO A 219 -1.92 -11.94 -9.93
N PRO A 220 -1.18 -11.79 -11.04
CA PRO A 220 -1.37 -10.66 -11.94
C PRO A 220 -2.85 -10.59 -12.32
N HIS A 221 -3.46 -9.43 -12.12
CA HIS A 221 -4.85 -9.20 -12.46
C HIS A 221 -5.09 -9.59 -13.93
N GLY A 222 -5.94 -10.59 -14.19
CA GLY A 222 -6.23 -11.00 -15.56
C GLY A 222 -6.56 -12.49 -15.77
N ARG A 223 -6.44 -13.34 -14.75
CA ARG A 223 -7.04 -14.68 -14.80
C ARG A 223 -8.28 -14.71 -13.92
N SER A 224 -9.38 -14.19 -14.45
CA SER A 224 -10.71 -14.64 -14.04
C SER A 224 -10.72 -16.15 -14.27
N ALA A 225 -10.98 -16.92 -13.22
CA ALA A 225 -11.32 -18.30 -13.38
C ALA A 225 -12.55 -18.33 -14.30
N ALA A 226 -12.34 -18.70 -15.55
CA ALA A 226 -13.42 -18.95 -16.48
C ALA A 226 -14.26 -20.06 -15.83
N SER A 227 -15.46 -19.71 -15.38
CA SER A 227 -16.46 -20.68 -15.00
C SER A 227 -16.65 -21.63 -16.19
N PRO A 228 -16.64 -22.94 -16.00
CA PRO A 228 -16.87 -23.86 -17.11
C PRO A 228 -18.24 -23.57 -17.72
N VAL A 229 -18.24 -23.20 -19.00
CA VAL A 229 -19.45 -23.06 -19.79
C VAL A 229 -20.16 -24.43 -19.78
N PRO A 230 -21.40 -24.52 -19.33
CA PRO A 230 -22.16 -25.78 -19.38
C PRO A 230 -22.34 -26.20 -20.85
N SER A 231 -21.90 -27.40 -21.18
CA SER A 231 -22.12 -28.01 -22.49
C SER A 231 -23.61 -28.04 -22.85
N PRO A 232 -24.00 -27.74 -24.10
CA PRO A 232 -25.37 -27.81 -24.52
C PRO A 232 -25.82 -29.27 -24.46
N ARG A 233 -26.88 -29.54 -23.66
CA ARG A 233 -27.56 -30.82 -23.66
C ARG A 233 -28.11 -31.08 -25.05
N ALA A 234 -27.65 -32.16 -25.68
CA ALA A 234 -28.27 -32.73 -26.84
C ALA A 234 -29.74 -33.07 -26.51
N ARG A 235 -30.66 -32.48 -27.22
CA ARG A 235 -32.07 -32.92 -27.23
C ARG A 235 -32.14 -34.12 -28.17
N GLY A 236 -32.44 -35.28 -27.63
CA GLY A 236 -33.00 -36.39 -28.31
C GLY A 236 -34.53 -36.38 -28.14
#